data_b2e7df57714aa4b4d876191c94e072d1
#
_entry.id   b2e7df57714aa4b4d876191c94e072d1
#
_cell.length_a   1.000
_cell.length_b   1.000
_cell.length_c   1.000
_cell.angle_alpha   90.00
_cell.angle_beta   90.00
_cell.angle_gamma   90.00
#
_symmetry.space_group_name_H-M   'P 1'
#
loop_
_entity.id
_entity.type
_entity.pdbx_description
1 polymer ?
#
loop_
_entity_poly.entity_id
_entity_poly.type
_entity_poly.pdbx_seq_one_letter_code
_entity_poly.pdbx_strand_id
1 'polypeptide(L)'
;MKPRLLLALALIVAVTNPVFADTTPHDHATGVNNGAVIDVPAAAKDAVATVDRFTAALSGGDLTKAGAELDPNVLILESGGAERSAAEYLAGHAKEDAAFLKTAHQQLTRRSAHVSADFAWVASESEIHVEKDGKPVTVLSTETMVLQHRATAWKIVHIHWSSRKKNPAVRH
;
A
#
# COMPACT_ATOMS: atom_id res chain seq x y z
N MET A 1 48.09 16.63 19.23
CA MET A 1 47.14 16.03 20.21
C MET A 1 46.22 15.12 19.42
N LYS A 2 46.28 13.78 19.69
CA LYS A 2 45.45 12.77 18.99
C LYS A 2 44.20 12.50 19.82
N PRO A 3 42.96 12.49 19.25
CA PRO A 3 41.77 12.10 20.00
C PRO A 3 41.76 10.58 20.21
N ARG A 4 41.54 10.17 21.46
CA ARG A 4 41.35 8.79 21.86
C ARG A 4 39.92 8.33 21.52
N LEU A 5 39.84 7.31 20.67
CA LEU A 5 38.57 6.62 20.34
C LEU A 5 38.19 5.74 21.55
N LEU A 6 37.13 6.09 22.25
CA LEU A 6 36.52 5.27 23.29
C LEU A 6 35.54 4.25 22.62
N LEU A 7 35.96 3.00 22.65
CA LEU A 7 35.15 1.85 22.21
C LEU A 7 34.15 1.51 23.32
N ALA A 8 32.85 1.84 23.11
CA ALA A 8 31.80 1.42 24.02
C ALA A 8 31.35 0.01 23.66
N LEU A 9 31.66 -0.94 24.53
CA LEU A 9 31.23 -2.35 24.45
C LEU A 9 29.78 -2.43 24.92
N ALA A 10 28.84 -2.57 23.99
CA ALA A 10 27.42 -2.78 24.29
C ALA A 10 27.20 -4.25 24.65
N LEU A 11 26.86 -4.50 25.92
CA LEU A 11 26.46 -5.82 26.42
C LEU A 11 25.05 -6.13 25.91
N ILE A 12 24.92 -7.05 24.97
CA ILE A 12 23.62 -7.55 24.50
C ILE A 12 23.12 -8.58 25.51
N VAL A 13 22.17 -8.21 26.35
CA VAL A 13 21.40 -9.15 27.17
C VAL A 13 20.32 -9.75 26.27
N ALA A 14 20.49 -11.00 25.88
CA ALA A 14 19.47 -11.77 25.18
C ALA A 14 18.34 -12.10 26.17
N VAL A 15 17.25 -11.34 26.14
CA VAL A 15 16.00 -11.68 26.80
C VAL A 15 15.26 -12.66 25.90
N THR A 16 15.29 -13.95 26.21
CA THR A 16 14.47 -14.97 25.57
C THR A 16 13.05 -14.87 26.11
N ASN A 17 12.17 -14.11 25.42
CA ASN A 17 10.75 -14.19 25.68
C ASN A 17 10.21 -15.49 25.10
N PRO A 18 9.38 -16.27 25.83
CA PRO A 18 8.69 -17.41 25.24
C PRO A 18 7.71 -16.86 24.17
N VAL A 19 7.93 -17.25 22.93
CA VAL A 19 6.96 -17.05 21.84
C VAL A 19 5.81 -17.98 22.14
N PHE A 20 4.71 -17.45 22.66
CA PHE A 20 3.44 -18.14 22.61
C PHE A 20 3.02 -18.16 21.14
N ALA A 21 3.14 -19.31 20.49
CA ALA A 21 2.54 -19.52 19.18
C ALA A 21 1.01 -19.46 19.37
N ASP A 22 0.41 -18.36 18.96
CA ASP A 22 -1.04 -18.28 18.79
C ASP A 22 -1.42 -19.19 17.63
N THR A 23 -1.97 -20.36 17.95
CA THR A 23 -2.38 -21.39 16.99
C THR A 23 -3.84 -21.21 16.59
N THR A 24 -4.42 -20.01 16.66
CA THR A 24 -5.72 -19.77 16.06
C THR A 24 -5.61 -19.92 14.55
N PRO A 25 -6.37 -20.83 13.91
CA PRO A 25 -6.41 -20.92 12.46
C PRO A 25 -7.01 -19.62 11.92
N HIS A 26 -6.17 -18.77 11.32
CA HIS A 26 -6.69 -17.67 10.53
C HIS A 26 -7.27 -18.27 9.25
N ASP A 27 -8.58 -18.15 9.09
CA ASP A 27 -9.29 -18.61 7.89
C ASP A 27 -8.95 -17.68 6.72
N HIS A 28 -7.90 -18.04 5.99
CA HIS A 28 -7.47 -17.32 4.79
C HIS A 28 -8.24 -17.87 3.60
N ALA A 29 -9.19 -17.08 3.12
CA ALA A 29 -9.82 -17.36 1.83
C ALA A 29 -8.84 -17.02 0.70
N THR A 30 -7.99 -17.98 0.31
CA THR A 30 -7.18 -17.86 -0.90
C THR A 30 -8.09 -18.11 -2.12
N GLY A 31 -8.36 -17.05 -2.88
CA GLY A 31 -9.13 -17.12 -4.13
C GLY A 31 -8.32 -16.58 -5.31
N VAL A 32 -8.61 -17.10 -6.52
CA VAL A 32 -8.13 -16.48 -7.76
C VAL A 32 -9.31 -15.73 -8.36
N ASN A 33 -9.22 -14.39 -8.38
CA ASN A 33 -10.23 -13.54 -8.98
C ASN A 33 -9.61 -12.83 -10.19
N ASN A 34 -10.11 -13.11 -11.39
CA ASN A 34 -9.58 -12.59 -12.66
C ASN A 34 -8.06 -12.81 -12.86
N GLY A 35 -7.52 -13.94 -12.37
CA GLY A 35 -6.08 -14.25 -12.46
C GLY A 35 -5.24 -13.68 -11.31
N ALA A 36 -5.80 -12.87 -10.41
CA ALA A 36 -5.09 -12.36 -9.25
C ALA A 36 -5.06 -13.40 -8.10
N VAL A 37 -3.92 -13.46 -7.39
CA VAL A 37 -3.81 -14.23 -6.14
C VAL A 37 -4.33 -13.38 -4.99
N ILE A 38 -5.38 -13.83 -4.33
CA ILE A 38 -6.04 -13.12 -3.23
C ILE A 38 -5.84 -13.89 -1.93
N ASP A 39 -5.18 -13.24 -0.96
CA ASP A 39 -4.95 -13.72 0.40
C ASP A 39 -5.51 -12.67 1.38
N VAL A 40 -6.83 -12.67 1.53
CA VAL A 40 -7.57 -11.68 2.33
C VAL A 40 -8.45 -12.42 3.33
N PRO A 41 -8.13 -12.41 4.63
CA PRO A 41 -8.95 -13.00 5.66
C PRO A 41 -10.32 -12.28 5.77
N ALA A 42 -11.33 -12.99 6.23
CA ALA A 42 -12.69 -12.43 6.36
C ALA A 42 -12.74 -11.15 7.20
N ALA A 43 -11.91 -11.07 8.26
CA ALA A 43 -11.81 -9.90 9.12
C ALA A 43 -11.25 -8.65 8.42
N ALA A 44 -10.52 -8.80 7.32
CA ALA A 44 -9.93 -7.68 6.57
C ALA A 44 -10.84 -7.12 5.47
N LYS A 45 -12.00 -7.72 5.20
CA LYS A 45 -12.87 -7.34 4.07
C LYS A 45 -13.26 -5.86 4.07
N ASP A 46 -13.59 -5.29 5.22
CA ASP A 46 -14.01 -3.89 5.32
C ASP A 46 -12.84 -2.92 5.11
N ALA A 47 -11.65 -3.28 5.59
CA ALA A 47 -10.43 -2.53 5.32
C ALA A 47 -10.07 -2.57 3.83
N VAL A 48 -10.15 -3.75 3.19
CA VAL A 48 -9.94 -3.90 1.74
C VAL A 48 -10.98 -3.10 0.95
N ALA A 49 -12.25 -3.11 1.35
CA ALA A 49 -13.29 -2.32 0.71
C ALA A 49 -13.02 -0.81 0.78
N THR A 50 -12.39 -0.32 1.87
CA THR A 50 -11.93 1.08 1.98
C THR A 50 -10.84 1.39 0.95
N VAL A 51 -9.86 0.50 0.78
CA VAL A 51 -8.82 0.63 -0.27
C VAL A 51 -9.44 0.63 -1.66
N ASP A 52 -10.38 -0.27 -1.93
CA ASP A 52 -11.05 -0.36 -3.22
C ASP A 52 -11.85 0.93 -3.55
N ARG A 53 -12.55 1.50 -2.56
CA ARG A 53 -13.27 2.78 -2.75
C ARG A 53 -12.31 3.93 -3.02
N PHE A 54 -11.18 4.01 -2.28
CA PHE A 54 -10.15 5.02 -2.51
C PHE A 54 -9.59 4.91 -3.93
N THR A 55 -9.16 3.72 -4.35
CA THR A 55 -8.57 3.48 -5.67
C THR A 55 -9.58 3.78 -6.80
N ALA A 56 -10.84 3.35 -6.64
CA ALA A 56 -11.89 3.63 -7.62
C ALA A 56 -12.20 5.12 -7.73
N ALA A 57 -12.26 5.84 -6.60
CA ALA A 57 -12.50 7.27 -6.58
C ALA A 57 -11.34 8.04 -7.23
N LEU A 58 -10.10 7.69 -6.91
CA LEU A 58 -8.91 8.32 -7.47
C LEU A 58 -8.84 8.09 -9.00
N SER A 59 -9.00 6.86 -9.45
CA SER A 59 -9.00 6.50 -10.88
C SER A 59 -10.16 7.16 -11.64
N GLY A 60 -11.29 7.36 -10.98
CA GLY A 60 -12.44 8.10 -11.52
C GLY A 60 -12.29 9.63 -11.49
N GLY A 61 -11.24 10.15 -10.84
CA GLY A 61 -11.01 11.59 -10.66
C GLY A 61 -11.89 12.25 -9.61
N ASP A 62 -12.60 11.47 -8.78
CA ASP A 62 -13.42 11.98 -7.67
C ASP A 62 -12.57 12.17 -6.41
N LEU A 63 -11.79 13.25 -6.39
CA LEU A 63 -10.89 13.55 -5.29
C LEU A 63 -11.60 13.80 -3.96
N THR A 64 -12.88 14.19 -3.99
CA THR A 64 -13.68 14.34 -2.79
C THR A 64 -13.96 12.99 -2.15
N LYS A 65 -14.37 11.99 -2.94
CA LYS A 65 -14.58 10.63 -2.45
C LYS A 65 -13.26 9.97 -2.06
N ALA A 66 -12.18 10.16 -2.83
CA ALA A 66 -10.87 9.65 -2.45
C ALA A 66 -10.42 10.22 -1.10
N GLY A 67 -10.53 11.53 -0.90
CA GLY A 67 -10.20 12.19 0.37
C GLY A 67 -11.04 11.72 1.54
N ALA A 68 -12.30 11.32 1.31
CA ALA A 68 -13.17 10.80 2.36
C ALA A 68 -12.67 9.46 2.95
N GLU A 69 -11.87 8.69 2.22
CA GLU A 69 -11.30 7.44 2.73
C GLU A 69 -9.98 7.65 3.51
N LEU A 70 -9.35 8.84 3.39
CA LEU A 70 -8.10 9.18 4.07
C LEU A 70 -8.34 9.68 5.49
N ASP A 71 -7.39 9.37 6.40
CA ASP A 71 -7.25 10.11 7.67
C ASP A 71 -6.70 11.51 7.36
N PRO A 72 -7.14 12.58 8.04
CA PRO A 72 -6.59 13.92 7.83
C PRO A 72 -5.06 14.01 7.95
N ASN A 73 -4.44 13.18 8.81
CA ASN A 73 -3.01 13.12 9.04
C ASN A 73 -2.34 11.94 8.31
N VAL A 74 -2.90 11.49 7.20
CA VAL A 74 -2.31 10.41 6.40
C VAL A 74 -0.87 10.76 6.00
N LEU A 75 0.03 9.78 6.11
CA LEU A 75 1.38 9.88 5.56
C LEU A 75 1.43 9.10 4.24
N ILE A 76 1.75 9.77 3.15
CA ILE A 76 1.92 9.15 1.84
C ILE A 76 3.39 9.26 1.45
N LEU A 77 3.98 8.13 1.04
CA LEU A 77 5.37 8.05 0.59
C LEU A 77 5.40 7.45 -0.82
N GLU A 78 6.04 8.16 -1.73
CA GLU A 78 6.24 7.67 -3.10
C GLU A 78 7.52 8.22 -3.70
N SER A 79 8.34 7.35 -4.31
CA SER A 79 9.50 7.72 -5.15
C SER A 79 10.44 8.76 -4.52
N GLY A 80 10.57 8.76 -3.18
CA GLY A 80 11.36 9.72 -2.42
C GLY A 80 10.61 10.99 -2.04
N GLY A 81 9.35 11.16 -2.47
CA GLY A 81 8.43 12.21 -2.02
C GLY A 81 7.67 11.82 -0.77
N ALA A 82 7.08 12.80 -0.10
CA ALA A 82 6.23 12.59 1.06
C ALA A 82 5.18 13.69 1.19
N GLU A 83 3.90 13.29 1.29
CA GLU A 83 2.80 14.15 1.74
C GLU A 83 2.41 13.75 3.17
N ARG A 84 2.23 14.75 4.03
CA ARG A 84 2.01 14.55 5.47
C ARG A 84 0.60 14.85 5.93
N SER A 85 -0.31 15.05 4.99
CA SER A 85 -1.73 15.21 5.24
C SER A 85 -2.55 14.91 4.00
N ALA A 86 -3.84 14.56 4.19
CA ALA A 86 -4.79 14.41 3.10
C ALA A 86 -4.94 15.73 2.32
N ALA A 87 -4.90 16.88 3.01
CA ALA A 87 -5.03 18.20 2.38
C ALA A 87 -3.85 18.48 1.44
N GLU A 88 -2.61 18.16 1.87
CA GLU A 88 -1.41 18.32 1.04
C GLU A 88 -1.49 17.46 -0.22
N TYR A 89 -1.80 16.17 -0.08
CA TYR A 89 -1.96 15.24 -1.20
C TYR A 89 -3.04 15.68 -2.19
N LEU A 90 -4.24 16.00 -1.69
CA LEU A 90 -5.39 16.39 -2.53
C LEU A 90 -5.21 17.75 -3.24
N ALA A 91 -4.41 18.67 -2.67
CA ALA A 91 -4.10 19.95 -3.29
C ALA A 91 -3.19 19.81 -4.52
N GLY A 92 -2.29 18.81 -4.52
CA GLY A 92 -1.25 18.61 -5.53
C GLY A 92 -1.30 17.24 -6.21
N HIS A 93 -0.55 16.30 -5.69
CA HIS A 93 -0.20 15.00 -6.31
C HIS A 93 -1.40 14.15 -6.70
N ALA A 94 -2.48 14.14 -5.89
CA ALA A 94 -3.70 13.41 -6.21
C ALA A 94 -4.30 13.74 -7.59
N LYS A 95 -4.09 14.96 -8.09
CA LYS A 95 -4.58 15.37 -9.41
C LYS A 95 -3.77 14.73 -10.54
N GLU A 96 -2.47 14.60 -10.32
CA GLU A 96 -1.54 13.96 -11.27
C GLU A 96 -1.79 12.46 -11.31
N ASP A 97 -1.96 11.83 -10.14
CA ASP A 97 -2.33 10.41 -10.02
C ASP A 97 -3.66 10.12 -10.70
N ALA A 98 -4.69 10.92 -10.45
CA ALA A 98 -6.00 10.76 -11.07
C ALA A 98 -5.91 10.91 -12.61
N ALA A 99 -5.15 11.87 -13.11
CA ALA A 99 -4.94 12.06 -14.54
C ALA A 99 -4.21 10.88 -15.18
N PHE A 100 -3.19 10.33 -14.51
CA PHE A 100 -2.46 9.16 -14.95
C PHE A 100 -3.36 7.91 -14.96
N LEU A 101 -4.03 7.62 -13.84
CA LEU A 101 -4.87 6.42 -13.67
C LEU A 101 -6.08 6.42 -14.61
N LYS A 102 -6.61 7.60 -14.98
CA LYS A 102 -7.72 7.72 -15.92
C LYS A 102 -7.42 7.15 -17.31
N THR A 103 -6.16 7.18 -17.73
CA THR A 103 -5.70 6.68 -19.04
C THR A 103 -5.04 5.31 -18.96
N ALA A 104 -4.85 4.80 -17.74
CA ALA A 104 -4.18 3.55 -17.48
C ALA A 104 -5.19 2.40 -17.35
N HIS A 105 -4.77 1.20 -17.78
CA HIS A 105 -5.46 -0.04 -17.45
C HIS A 105 -4.68 -0.75 -16.34
N GLN A 106 -5.23 -0.76 -15.13
CA GLN A 106 -4.63 -1.41 -13.97
C GLN A 106 -5.19 -2.83 -13.82
N GLN A 107 -4.29 -3.79 -13.72
CA GLN A 107 -4.60 -5.20 -13.45
C GLN A 107 -3.98 -5.62 -12.13
N LEU A 108 -4.80 -5.90 -11.14
CA LEU A 108 -4.36 -6.49 -9.87
C LEU A 108 -3.80 -7.90 -10.14
N THR A 109 -2.61 -8.19 -9.63
CA THR A 109 -1.96 -9.51 -9.77
C THR A 109 -1.89 -10.25 -8.44
N ARG A 110 -1.78 -9.52 -7.32
CA ARG A 110 -1.81 -10.08 -5.97
C ARG A 110 -2.41 -9.08 -4.99
N ARG A 111 -3.12 -9.58 -4.00
CA ARG A 111 -3.53 -8.82 -2.82
C ARG A 111 -3.43 -9.67 -1.58
N SER A 112 -2.84 -9.11 -0.53
CA SER A 112 -2.79 -9.70 0.80
C SER A 112 -3.25 -8.66 1.81
N ALA A 113 -3.89 -9.09 2.90
CA ALA A 113 -4.32 -8.19 3.96
C ALA A 113 -4.21 -8.87 5.32
N HIS A 114 -4.06 -8.05 6.36
CA HIS A 114 -4.06 -8.51 7.74
C HIS A 114 -4.75 -7.46 8.63
N VAL A 115 -5.43 -7.94 9.66
CA VAL A 115 -6.06 -7.09 10.69
C VAL A 115 -5.54 -7.48 12.05
N SER A 116 -5.18 -6.51 12.87
CA SER A 116 -4.80 -6.68 14.26
C SER A 116 -5.41 -5.55 15.08
N ALA A 117 -6.37 -5.88 15.94
CA ALA A 117 -7.16 -4.92 16.72
C ALA A 117 -7.81 -3.85 15.81
N ASP A 118 -7.47 -2.59 15.99
CA ASP A 118 -7.97 -1.44 15.23
C ASP A 118 -7.07 -1.03 14.05
N PHE A 119 -6.06 -1.83 13.72
CA PHE A 119 -5.18 -1.63 12.56
C PHE A 119 -5.33 -2.72 11.53
N ALA A 120 -5.18 -2.34 10.28
CA ALA A 120 -5.07 -3.26 9.15
C ALA A 120 -3.95 -2.79 8.22
N TRP A 121 -3.36 -3.74 7.49
CA TRP A 121 -2.60 -3.40 6.29
C TRP A 121 -3.17 -4.17 5.10
N VAL A 122 -3.12 -3.53 3.93
CA VAL A 122 -3.48 -4.11 2.64
C VAL A 122 -2.31 -3.88 1.70
N ALA A 123 -1.75 -4.96 1.17
CA ALA A 123 -0.67 -4.92 0.19
C ALA A 123 -1.19 -5.41 -1.16
N SER A 124 -0.88 -4.66 -2.23
CA SER A 124 -1.31 -4.97 -3.59
C SER A 124 -0.13 -4.94 -4.54
N GLU A 125 -0.11 -5.88 -5.49
CA GLU A 125 0.78 -5.88 -6.65
C GLU A 125 -0.08 -5.76 -7.90
N SER A 126 0.30 -4.88 -8.83
CA SER A 126 -0.45 -4.63 -10.06
C SER A 126 0.46 -4.45 -11.27
N GLU A 127 -0.07 -4.80 -12.44
CA GLU A 127 0.46 -4.33 -13.71
C GLU A 127 -0.39 -3.15 -14.19
N ILE A 128 0.28 -2.05 -14.54
CA ILE A 128 -0.36 -0.85 -15.06
C ILE A 128 0.07 -0.69 -16.52
N HIS A 129 -0.89 -0.77 -17.42
CA HIS A 129 -0.67 -0.68 -18.86
C HIS A 129 -1.05 0.73 -19.33
N VAL A 130 -0.09 1.41 -19.93
CA VAL A 130 -0.27 2.76 -20.48
C VAL A 130 0.34 2.85 -21.88
N GLU A 131 -0.06 3.85 -22.63
CA GLU A 131 0.61 4.25 -23.86
C GLU A 131 1.52 5.45 -23.60
N LYS A 132 2.79 5.36 -23.99
CA LYS A 132 3.73 6.47 -23.91
C LYS A 132 4.43 6.63 -25.26
N ASP A 133 4.32 7.80 -25.87
CA ASP A 133 4.89 8.13 -27.18
C ASP A 133 4.47 7.13 -28.27
N GLY A 134 3.18 6.74 -28.29
CA GLY A 134 2.61 5.77 -29.23
C GLY A 134 3.08 4.31 -29.00
N LYS A 135 3.68 4.03 -27.85
CA LYS A 135 4.19 2.67 -27.53
C LYS A 135 3.56 2.13 -26.25
N PRO A 136 3.15 0.85 -26.22
CA PRO A 136 2.67 0.24 -25.01
C PRO A 136 3.80 0.11 -23.97
N VAL A 137 3.52 0.51 -22.75
CA VAL A 137 4.43 0.39 -21.61
C VAL A 137 3.67 -0.29 -20.48
N THR A 138 4.30 -1.26 -19.84
CA THR A 138 3.80 -1.87 -18.60
C THR A 138 4.67 -1.43 -17.46
N VAL A 139 4.02 -0.94 -16.40
CA VAL A 139 4.61 -0.59 -15.12
C VAL A 139 4.21 -1.64 -14.10
N LEU A 140 5.17 -2.18 -13.37
CA LEU A 140 4.91 -3.01 -12.19
C LEU A 140 4.77 -2.07 -11.00
N SER A 141 3.69 -2.18 -10.28
CA SER A 141 3.39 -1.36 -9.10
C SER A 141 3.22 -2.24 -7.88
N THR A 142 3.78 -1.81 -6.76
CA THR A 142 3.49 -2.35 -5.44
C THR A 142 2.95 -1.23 -4.55
N GLU A 143 1.97 -1.57 -3.75
CA GLU A 143 1.26 -0.66 -2.87
C GLU A 143 1.13 -1.29 -1.49
N THR A 144 1.33 -0.51 -0.45
CA THR A 144 0.96 -0.88 0.91
C THR A 144 0.15 0.26 1.52
N MET A 145 -1.06 -0.04 1.94
CA MET A 145 -1.89 0.87 2.71
C MET A 145 -2.05 0.35 4.14
N VAL A 146 -1.79 1.22 5.12
CA VAL A 146 -2.13 0.96 6.53
C VAL A 146 -3.40 1.72 6.84
N LEU A 147 -4.33 1.03 7.49
CA LEU A 147 -5.61 1.58 7.87
C LEU A 147 -5.78 1.50 9.39
N GLN A 148 -6.51 2.44 9.93
CA GLN A 148 -6.96 2.41 11.32
C GLN A 148 -8.48 2.51 11.39
N HIS A 149 -9.09 1.69 12.24
CA HIS A 149 -10.52 1.78 12.52
C HIS A 149 -10.80 3.00 13.39
N ARG A 150 -11.57 3.96 12.87
CA ARG A 150 -11.95 5.20 13.54
C ARG A 150 -13.46 5.20 13.75
N ALA A 151 -13.87 5.24 15.00
CA ALA A 151 -15.29 5.21 15.36
C ALA A 151 -16.08 4.11 14.64
N THR A 152 -16.60 4.37 13.44
CA THR A 152 -17.46 3.44 12.70
C THR A 152 -16.88 3.01 11.33
N ALA A 153 -15.68 3.47 10.96
CA ALA A 153 -15.12 3.22 9.63
C ALA A 153 -13.59 3.06 9.65
N TRP A 154 -13.08 2.28 8.73
CA TRP A 154 -11.67 2.24 8.41
C TRP A 154 -11.25 3.52 7.69
N LYS A 155 -10.07 4.06 8.06
CA LYS A 155 -9.42 5.21 7.39
C LYS A 155 -8.00 4.84 7.05
N ILE A 156 -7.56 5.24 5.86
CA ILE A 156 -6.18 5.05 5.41
C ILE A 156 -5.31 6.08 6.14
N VAL A 157 -4.35 5.60 6.94
CA VAL A 157 -3.42 6.42 7.73
C VAL A 157 -2.02 6.46 7.13
N HIS A 158 -1.70 5.51 6.24
CA HIS A 158 -0.44 5.49 5.51
C HIS A 158 -0.61 4.83 4.14
N ILE A 159 0.08 5.38 3.15
CA ILE A 159 0.23 4.80 1.82
C ILE A 159 1.72 4.78 1.46
N HIS A 160 2.19 3.66 0.92
CA HIS A 160 3.49 3.58 0.27
C HIS A 160 3.31 3.00 -1.13
N TRP A 161 3.68 3.78 -2.13
CA TRP A 161 3.73 3.35 -3.52
C TRP A 161 5.17 3.22 -4.01
N SER A 162 5.41 2.15 -4.76
CA SER A 162 6.65 1.93 -5.47
C SER A 162 6.37 1.33 -6.83
N SER A 163 7.03 1.82 -7.86
CA SER A 163 6.81 1.35 -9.22
C SER A 163 8.10 1.28 -10.03
N ARG A 164 8.09 0.41 -11.05
CA ARG A 164 9.15 0.33 -12.05
C ARG A 164 8.62 -0.14 -13.39
N LYS A 165 9.27 0.25 -14.47
CA LYS A 165 8.96 -0.28 -15.80
C LYS A 165 9.21 -1.79 -15.83
N LYS A 166 8.28 -2.55 -16.40
CA LYS A 166 8.46 -3.98 -16.70
C LYS A 166 9.46 -4.12 -17.84
N ASN A 167 10.61 -4.73 -17.55
CA ASN A 167 11.57 -5.03 -18.62
C ASN A 167 11.01 -6.15 -19.52
N PRO A 168 11.21 -6.09 -20.85
CA PRO A 168 10.94 -7.23 -21.70
C PRO A 168 11.69 -8.46 -21.17
N ALA A 169 11.01 -9.62 -21.15
CA ALA A 169 11.70 -10.85 -20.78
C ALA A 169 12.87 -11.05 -21.74
N VAL A 170 14.09 -11.17 -21.20
CA VAL A 170 15.23 -11.63 -21.99
C VAL A 170 14.91 -13.07 -22.38
N ARG A 171 14.64 -13.30 -23.68
CA ARG A 171 14.49 -14.66 -24.18
C ARG A 171 15.90 -15.26 -24.22
N HIS A 172 16.15 -16.18 -23.29
CA HIS A 172 17.32 -17.05 -23.33
C HIS A 172 17.03 -18.25 -24.22
#